data_34237450ff75b4f8d8d84d4f8cb57c13
#
_entry.id   34237450ff75b4f8d8d84d4f8cb57c13
#
_cell.length_a   1.000
_cell.length_b   1.000
_cell.length_c   1.000
_cell.angle_alpha   90.00
_cell.angle_beta   90.00
_cell.angle_gamma   90.00
#
_symmetry.space_group_name_H-M   'P 1'
#
loop_
_entity.id
_entity.type
_entity.pdbx_description
1 polymer ?
#
loop_
_entity_poly.entity_id
_entity_poly.type
_entity_poly.pdbx_seq_one_letter_code
_entity_poly.pdbx_strand_id
1 'polypeptide(L)'
;MSSSRPFALALAALSLSLLCVCPPAGAACAGASAPVAAGRSVYLEDLTWMELRDAVRAGKTTAIIPIGGTEQSGPAIVLGKHNARVRWLSGRIAQELGTALVAPVVAYVPEGSTEPPSSHMRFPGTLTVPPAVFDATLTSIADSLRIHGFRTIVFLGDHGGYQKDVARLAHRLNRRWAPGTRVLAPPEYFQASFEGFAQILRERGYRADELGTHAGLLDTSLSLAVDPALVRADLLHAKGVRFDTAHGVYHGDPRRATAALGRLGVDEIVRKTVAAIRAREQR
;
A
#
# COMPACT_ATOMS: atom_id res chain seq x y z
N MET A 1 -31.37 -14.00 -81.65
CA MET A 1 -31.94 -12.96 -82.59
C MET A 1 -31.61 -11.58 -81.90
N SER A 2 -31.02 -10.73 -82.75
CA SER A 2 -30.91 -9.28 -82.65
C SER A 2 -29.97 -8.76 -81.52
N SER A 3 -28.73 -8.42 -81.80
CA SER A 3 -28.18 -7.30 -82.60
C SER A 3 -28.41 -5.94 -81.95
N SER A 4 -27.38 -5.33 -81.46
CA SER A 4 -26.89 -4.02 -81.96
C SER A 4 -25.71 -3.45 -81.14
N ARG A 5 -24.74 -3.03 -81.86
CA ARG A 5 -23.47 -2.37 -81.58
C ARG A 5 -23.66 -0.84 -81.42
N PRO A 6 -22.56 -0.05 -81.35
CA PRO A 6 -21.91 0.56 -80.24
C PRO A 6 -21.94 2.10 -80.35
N PHE A 7 -21.47 2.80 -79.30
CA PHE A 7 -20.99 4.18 -79.48
C PHE A 7 -19.71 4.38 -78.75
N ALA A 8 -18.67 4.68 -79.52
CA ALA A 8 -17.40 5.11 -79.01
C ALA A 8 -17.42 6.66 -78.77
N LEU A 9 -16.97 7.12 -77.69
CA LEU A 9 -16.62 8.55 -77.52
C LEU A 9 -15.19 8.63 -76.91
N ALA A 10 -14.33 9.18 -77.79
CA ALA A 10 -12.96 9.51 -77.41
C ALA A 10 -12.95 10.78 -76.51
N LEU A 11 -12.26 10.73 -75.39
CA LEU A 11 -11.88 11.92 -74.63
C LEU A 11 -10.38 11.95 -74.44
N ALA A 12 -9.84 13.10 -74.78
CA ALA A 12 -8.43 13.42 -74.82
C ALA A 12 -7.79 13.42 -73.44
N ALA A 13 -6.61 12.79 -73.36
CA ALA A 13 -5.73 12.85 -72.17
C ALA A 13 -5.03 14.17 -72.05
N LEU A 14 -5.28 14.90 -70.99
CA LEU A 14 -4.49 16.06 -70.59
C LEU A 14 -3.50 15.58 -69.50
N SER A 15 -2.25 15.41 -69.87
CA SER A 15 -1.16 15.04 -68.96
C SER A 15 -0.70 16.29 -68.15
N LEU A 16 -1.05 16.35 -66.90
CA LEU A 16 -0.53 17.31 -65.92
C LEU A 16 0.65 16.69 -65.19
N SER A 17 1.86 17.06 -65.58
CA SER A 17 3.10 16.65 -64.90
C SER A 17 3.23 17.37 -63.56
N LEU A 18 2.96 16.64 -62.46
CA LEU A 18 3.21 17.13 -61.09
C LEU A 18 4.67 16.85 -60.75
N LEU A 19 5.50 17.90 -60.69
CA LEU A 19 6.83 17.80 -60.10
C LEU A 19 6.71 17.54 -58.61
N CYS A 20 7.06 16.34 -58.18
CA CYS A 20 7.31 16.01 -56.80
C CYS A 20 8.63 16.65 -56.35
N VAL A 21 8.55 17.74 -55.58
CA VAL A 21 9.68 18.26 -54.81
C VAL A 21 9.78 17.46 -53.53
N CYS A 22 10.79 16.56 -53.42
CA CYS A 22 11.17 15.92 -52.17
C CYS A 22 11.86 16.94 -51.28
N PRO A 23 11.41 17.12 -50.01
CA PRO A 23 12.20 17.85 -49.02
C PRO A 23 13.41 17.00 -48.56
N PRO A 24 14.53 17.63 -48.15
CA PRO A 24 15.73 16.92 -47.76
C PRO A 24 15.50 16.10 -46.47
N ALA A 25 15.90 14.84 -46.49
CA ALA A 25 16.02 13.99 -45.32
C ALA A 25 17.09 14.57 -44.38
N GLY A 26 16.69 15.05 -43.23
CA GLY A 26 17.63 15.53 -42.23
C GLY A 26 16.96 16.29 -41.09
N ALA A 27 16.04 15.65 -40.37
CA ALA A 27 15.68 16.10 -39.02
C ALA A 27 15.58 14.84 -38.13
N ALA A 28 16.68 14.56 -37.45
CA ALA A 28 16.67 13.63 -36.34
C ALA A 28 15.66 14.14 -35.32
N CYS A 29 14.54 13.43 -35.18
CA CYS A 29 13.63 13.61 -34.07
C CYS A 29 14.38 13.22 -32.78
N ALA A 30 15.10 14.18 -32.22
CA ALA A 30 15.41 14.15 -30.81
C ALA A 30 14.07 14.29 -30.07
N GLY A 31 13.44 13.18 -29.79
CA GLY A 31 12.29 13.09 -28.91
C GLY A 31 12.73 13.54 -27.52
N ALA A 32 12.67 14.81 -27.26
CA ALA A 32 12.65 15.33 -25.90
C ALA A 32 11.36 14.79 -25.27
N SER A 33 11.51 13.69 -24.52
CA SER A 33 10.45 13.21 -23.64
C SER A 33 10.10 14.37 -22.71
N ALA A 34 8.89 14.89 -22.86
CA ALA A 34 8.36 15.89 -21.94
C ALA A 34 8.57 15.37 -20.51
N PRO A 35 9.04 16.20 -19.57
CA PRO A 35 9.20 15.77 -18.19
C PRO A 35 7.84 15.30 -17.70
N VAL A 36 7.78 14.01 -17.33
CA VAL A 36 6.59 13.43 -16.72
C VAL A 36 6.30 14.27 -15.49
N ALA A 37 5.11 14.86 -15.44
CA ALA A 37 4.68 15.73 -14.36
C ALA A 37 4.88 14.99 -13.03
N ALA A 38 5.86 15.43 -12.23
CA ALA A 38 6.09 14.97 -10.88
C ALA A 38 4.84 15.30 -10.06
N GLY A 39 3.94 14.28 -9.82
CA GLY A 39 2.77 14.52 -9.01
C GLY A 39 1.58 13.57 -9.16
N ARG A 40 1.62 12.55 -10.03
CA ARG A 40 0.41 11.73 -10.27
C ARG A 40 0.06 10.77 -9.13
N SER A 41 0.98 9.97 -8.66
CA SER A 41 0.74 9.02 -7.56
C SER A 41 2.02 8.68 -6.83
N VAL A 42 1.91 8.34 -5.56
CA VAL A 42 3.00 7.72 -4.79
C VAL A 42 2.94 6.20 -4.85
N TYR A 43 1.87 5.62 -5.40
CA TYR A 43 1.70 4.17 -5.49
C TYR A 43 2.33 3.66 -6.79
N LEU A 44 3.22 2.68 -6.65
CA LEU A 44 3.98 2.09 -7.74
C LEU A 44 3.06 1.45 -8.79
N GLU A 45 1.97 0.83 -8.36
CA GLU A 45 0.99 0.16 -9.22
C GLU A 45 0.17 1.13 -10.10
N ASP A 46 0.17 2.42 -9.80
CA ASP A 46 -0.48 3.46 -10.60
C ASP A 46 0.45 4.06 -11.66
N LEU A 47 1.73 3.67 -11.69
CA LEU A 47 2.75 4.19 -12.59
C LEU A 47 3.04 3.21 -13.71
N THR A 48 3.33 3.75 -14.89
CA THR A 48 3.97 2.98 -15.95
C THR A 48 5.43 2.72 -15.59
N TRP A 49 6.05 1.70 -16.21
CA TRP A 49 7.47 1.42 -15.97
C TRP A 49 8.40 2.60 -16.32
N MET A 50 8.01 3.43 -17.29
CA MET A 50 8.77 4.62 -17.68
C MET A 50 8.66 5.70 -16.61
N GLU A 51 7.47 5.97 -16.10
CA GLU A 51 7.23 6.90 -15.01
C GLU A 51 7.98 6.49 -13.74
N LEU A 52 7.96 5.18 -13.41
CA LEU A 52 8.73 4.64 -12.29
C LEU A 52 10.23 4.86 -12.47
N ARG A 53 10.78 4.50 -13.64
CA ARG A 53 12.19 4.72 -13.97
C ARG A 53 12.61 6.18 -13.76
N ASP A 54 11.80 7.09 -14.29
CA ASP A 54 12.09 8.53 -14.25
C ASP A 54 11.94 9.09 -12.82
N ALA A 55 10.99 8.59 -12.04
CA ALA A 55 10.84 8.93 -10.62
C ALA A 55 12.06 8.47 -9.79
N VAL A 56 12.57 7.25 -10.02
CA VAL A 56 13.79 6.76 -9.35
C VAL A 56 15.00 7.61 -9.73
N ARG A 57 15.16 7.96 -11.01
CA ARG A 57 16.22 8.86 -11.50
C ARG A 57 16.12 10.26 -10.90
N ALA A 58 14.89 10.73 -10.64
CA ALA A 58 14.63 12.02 -9.99
C ALA A 58 14.81 11.98 -8.46
N GLY A 59 15.28 10.85 -7.88
CA GLY A 59 15.61 10.74 -6.46
C GLY A 59 14.56 10.06 -5.58
N LYS A 60 13.47 9.51 -6.15
CA LYS A 60 12.54 8.66 -5.39
C LYS A 60 13.11 7.26 -5.21
N THR A 61 14.06 7.13 -4.29
CA THR A 61 14.85 5.91 -4.10
C THR A 61 14.48 5.12 -2.84
N THR A 62 13.43 5.53 -2.13
CA THR A 62 12.86 4.81 -1.00
C THR A 62 11.61 4.06 -1.46
N ALA A 63 11.54 2.73 -1.24
CA ALA A 63 10.36 1.92 -1.49
C ALA A 63 9.74 1.49 -0.17
N ILE A 64 8.47 1.79 0.04
CA ILE A 64 7.68 1.29 1.17
C ILE A 64 6.94 0.04 0.70
N ILE A 65 7.12 -1.07 1.39
CA ILE A 65 6.35 -2.30 1.22
C ILE A 65 5.33 -2.37 2.36
N PRO A 66 4.05 -2.06 2.07
CA PRO A 66 2.99 -2.17 3.06
C PRO A 66 2.63 -3.63 3.29
N ILE A 67 2.57 -4.05 4.54
CA ILE A 67 2.25 -5.41 4.96
C ILE A 67 0.97 -5.36 5.79
N GLY A 68 -0.09 -5.94 5.27
CA GLY A 68 -1.41 -5.94 5.89
C GLY A 68 -1.72 -7.23 6.63
N GLY A 69 -2.74 -7.90 6.19
CA GLY A 69 -3.32 -9.13 6.73
C GLY A 69 -4.82 -9.18 6.46
N THR A 70 -5.36 -10.37 6.33
CA THR A 70 -6.80 -10.60 6.17
C THR A 70 -7.26 -11.47 7.32
N GLU A 71 -7.86 -10.84 8.33
CA GLU A 71 -8.23 -11.50 9.58
C GLU A 71 -9.60 -11.06 10.08
N GLN A 72 -10.20 -11.90 10.92
CA GLN A 72 -11.37 -11.49 11.69
C GLN A 72 -11.05 -10.23 12.53
N SER A 73 -12.02 -9.34 12.65
CA SER A 73 -11.86 -8.08 13.39
C SER A 73 -13.14 -7.70 14.13
N GLY A 74 -13.70 -8.67 14.85
CA GLY A 74 -14.97 -8.54 15.52
C GLY A 74 -16.16 -8.43 14.55
N PRO A 75 -17.36 -8.18 15.05
CA PRO A 75 -18.57 -8.17 14.22
C PRO A 75 -18.73 -6.92 13.37
N ALA A 76 -18.01 -5.83 13.67
CA ALA A 76 -18.24 -4.54 13.03
C ALA A 76 -17.15 -4.09 12.06
N ILE A 77 -15.97 -4.70 12.05
CA ILE A 77 -14.89 -4.29 11.15
C ILE A 77 -14.69 -5.35 10.07
N VAL A 78 -14.46 -4.91 8.83
CA VAL A 78 -14.23 -5.82 7.69
C VAL A 78 -12.90 -6.57 7.83
N LEU A 79 -12.82 -7.77 7.24
CA LEU A 79 -11.64 -8.65 7.29
C LEU A 79 -10.36 -7.99 6.76
N GLY A 80 -10.48 -7.10 5.78
CA GLY A 80 -9.36 -6.45 5.09
C GLY A 80 -8.91 -5.12 5.72
N LYS A 81 -9.25 -4.82 6.97
CA LYS A 81 -8.90 -3.54 7.63
C LYS A 81 -7.41 -3.20 7.53
N HIS A 82 -6.54 -4.20 7.78
CA HIS A 82 -5.09 -4.00 7.77
C HIS A 82 -4.57 -3.64 6.37
N ASN A 83 -5.12 -4.29 5.33
CA ASN A 83 -4.73 -4.02 3.95
C ASN A 83 -5.07 -2.58 3.54
N ALA A 84 -6.29 -2.14 3.82
CA ALA A 84 -6.74 -0.78 3.51
C ALA A 84 -5.95 0.26 4.33
N ARG A 85 -5.79 0.02 5.62
CA ARG A 85 -5.14 0.93 6.56
C ARG A 85 -3.66 1.11 6.23
N VAL A 86 -2.91 0.03 6.05
CA VAL A 86 -1.48 0.12 5.72
C VAL A 86 -1.24 0.74 4.34
N ARG A 87 -2.09 0.46 3.35
CA ARG A 87 -2.00 1.10 2.04
C ARG A 87 -2.13 2.62 2.15
N TRP A 88 -3.18 3.07 2.82
CA TRP A 88 -3.48 4.49 2.98
C TRP A 88 -2.40 5.21 3.81
N LEU A 89 -2.00 4.65 4.95
CA LEU A 89 -0.95 5.22 5.82
C LEU A 89 0.41 5.27 5.11
N SER A 90 0.78 4.23 4.37
CA SER A 90 2.00 4.22 3.55
C SER A 90 1.99 5.33 2.50
N GLY A 91 0.84 5.60 1.88
CA GLY A 91 0.68 6.72 0.95
C GLY A 91 0.93 8.07 1.62
N ARG A 92 0.35 8.30 2.80
CA ARG A 92 0.59 9.52 3.61
C ARG A 92 2.05 9.67 4.02
N ILE A 93 2.67 8.59 4.47
CA ILE A 93 4.09 8.56 4.84
C ILE A 93 4.98 8.85 3.63
N ALA A 94 4.69 8.25 2.47
CA ALA A 94 5.45 8.48 1.24
C ALA A 94 5.35 9.94 0.76
N GLN A 95 4.16 10.54 0.83
CA GLN A 95 3.93 11.95 0.52
C GLN A 95 4.75 12.87 1.44
N GLU A 96 4.74 12.60 2.75
CA GLU A 96 5.48 13.38 3.76
C GLU A 96 7.01 13.23 3.61
N LEU A 97 7.50 12.05 3.23
CA LEU A 97 8.92 11.80 2.95
C LEU A 97 9.38 12.53 1.68
N GLY A 98 8.55 12.59 0.64
CA GLY A 98 8.88 13.19 -0.65
C GLY A 98 9.77 12.34 -1.57
N THR A 99 10.55 11.43 -1.01
CA THR A 99 11.52 10.54 -1.69
C THR A 99 11.04 9.11 -1.86
N ALA A 100 9.84 8.79 -1.38
CA ALA A 100 9.33 7.42 -1.31
C ALA A 100 8.23 7.13 -2.35
N LEU A 101 8.17 5.86 -2.76
CA LEU A 101 7.06 5.23 -3.48
C LEU A 101 6.55 4.04 -2.69
N VAL A 102 5.29 3.67 -2.89
CA VAL A 102 4.60 2.60 -2.18
C VAL A 102 4.37 1.42 -3.11
N ALA A 103 4.89 0.26 -2.75
CA ALA A 103 4.65 -1.00 -3.44
C ALA A 103 3.22 -1.53 -3.18
N PRO A 104 2.72 -2.51 -3.97
CA PRO A 104 1.47 -3.20 -3.68
C PRO A 104 1.46 -3.83 -2.29
N VAL A 105 0.27 -3.90 -1.68
CA VAL A 105 0.09 -4.45 -0.33
C VAL A 105 0.36 -5.96 -0.31
N VAL A 106 1.15 -6.42 0.66
CA VAL A 106 1.27 -7.84 0.98
C VAL A 106 0.15 -8.21 1.94
N ALA A 107 -0.90 -8.85 1.41
CA ALA A 107 -2.14 -9.17 2.14
C ALA A 107 -2.15 -10.56 2.77
N TYR A 108 -1.26 -11.45 2.34
CA TYR A 108 -1.14 -12.82 2.83
C TYR A 108 0.02 -12.93 3.80
N VAL A 109 -0.29 -13.07 5.07
CA VAL A 109 0.64 -13.03 6.20
C VAL A 109 0.38 -14.18 7.18
N PRO A 110 1.28 -14.50 8.11
CA PRO A 110 1.03 -15.49 9.15
C PRO A 110 -0.03 -15.01 10.16
N GLU A 111 -1.17 -15.72 10.24
CA GLU A 111 -2.28 -15.42 11.17
C GLU A 111 -2.58 -16.56 12.14
N GLY A 112 -1.87 -17.66 12.04
CA GLY A 112 -2.02 -18.84 12.88
C GLY A 112 -1.90 -20.15 12.10
N SER A 113 -2.09 -21.29 12.78
CA SER A 113 -2.10 -22.61 12.15
C SER A 113 -3.49 -22.96 11.61
N THR A 114 -3.51 -23.82 10.59
CA THR A 114 -4.74 -24.39 10.01
C THR A 114 -5.14 -25.70 10.68
N GLU A 115 -4.20 -26.45 11.25
CA GLU A 115 -4.41 -27.77 11.84
C GLU A 115 -3.64 -27.92 13.17
N PRO A 116 -4.34 -27.86 14.32
CA PRO A 116 -5.70 -27.33 14.50
C PRO A 116 -5.72 -25.79 14.29
N PRO A 117 -6.87 -25.23 13.93
CA PRO A 117 -6.99 -23.76 13.78
C PRO A 117 -6.62 -23.04 15.07
N SER A 118 -5.71 -22.07 14.97
CA SER A 118 -5.26 -21.28 16.12
C SER A 118 -5.43 -19.78 15.89
N SER A 119 -5.37 -18.96 16.95
CA SER A 119 -5.50 -17.49 16.87
C SER A 119 -6.72 -17.06 16.05
N HIS A 120 -6.56 -16.14 15.12
CA HIS A 120 -7.61 -15.61 14.25
C HIS A 120 -8.14 -16.67 13.25
N MET A 121 -7.37 -17.73 12.97
CA MET A 121 -7.80 -18.82 12.08
C MET A 121 -9.02 -19.60 12.58
N ARG A 122 -9.43 -19.43 13.82
CA ARG A 122 -10.67 -20.00 14.38
C ARG A 122 -11.94 -19.30 13.86
N PHE A 123 -11.79 -18.20 13.16
CA PHE A 123 -12.90 -17.40 12.62
C PHE A 123 -12.90 -17.45 11.09
N PRO A 124 -14.08 -17.63 10.45
CA PRO A 124 -14.19 -17.65 9.00
C PRO A 124 -13.63 -16.37 8.36
N GLY A 125 -12.97 -16.53 7.21
CA GLY A 125 -12.43 -15.42 6.41
C GLY A 125 -11.02 -14.99 6.78
N THR A 126 -10.44 -15.47 7.89
CA THR A 126 -9.02 -15.28 8.17
C THR A 126 -8.19 -16.13 7.23
N LEU A 127 -7.16 -15.54 6.61
CA LEU A 127 -6.26 -16.18 5.66
C LEU A 127 -4.84 -16.18 6.22
N THR A 128 -4.14 -17.31 6.11
CA THR A 128 -2.76 -17.43 6.60
C THR A 128 -1.83 -18.02 5.55
N VAL A 129 -0.56 -17.66 5.64
CA VAL A 129 0.54 -18.37 4.95
C VAL A 129 1.61 -18.77 5.97
N PRO A 130 2.37 -19.85 5.71
CA PRO A 130 3.49 -20.21 6.57
C PRO A 130 4.54 -19.09 6.64
N PRO A 131 5.22 -18.89 7.79
CA PRO A 131 6.26 -17.87 7.94
C PRO A 131 7.37 -17.94 6.88
N ALA A 132 7.73 -19.15 6.43
CA ALA A 132 8.74 -19.33 5.39
C ALA A 132 8.29 -18.77 4.02
N VAL A 133 7.01 -18.93 3.68
CA VAL A 133 6.42 -18.38 2.45
C VAL A 133 6.37 -16.84 2.54
N PHE A 134 5.97 -16.33 3.68
CA PHE A 134 5.94 -14.88 3.96
C PHE A 134 7.35 -14.26 3.82
N ASP A 135 8.35 -14.85 4.47
CA ASP A 135 9.76 -14.43 4.38
C ASP A 135 10.27 -14.46 2.92
N ALA A 136 9.98 -15.53 2.17
CA ALA A 136 10.37 -15.67 0.77
C ALA A 136 9.69 -14.62 -0.12
N THR A 137 8.42 -14.36 0.09
CA THR A 137 7.65 -13.35 -0.64
C THR A 137 8.23 -11.95 -0.42
N LEU A 138 8.43 -11.53 0.83
CA LEU A 138 9.01 -10.22 1.15
C LEU A 138 10.44 -10.08 0.61
N THR A 139 11.24 -11.16 0.68
CA THR A 139 12.60 -11.18 0.11
C THR A 139 12.57 -10.93 -1.40
N SER A 140 11.70 -11.62 -2.13
CA SER A 140 11.59 -11.50 -3.58
C SER A 140 11.11 -10.13 -4.03
N ILE A 141 10.13 -9.55 -3.33
CA ILE A 141 9.64 -8.19 -3.57
C ILE A 141 10.77 -7.18 -3.34
N ALA A 142 11.46 -7.27 -2.21
CA ALA A 142 12.54 -6.37 -1.85
C ALA A 142 13.73 -6.48 -2.82
N ASP A 143 14.07 -7.69 -3.29
CA ASP A 143 15.13 -7.89 -4.28
C ASP A 143 14.76 -7.29 -5.64
N SER A 144 13.51 -7.42 -6.07
CA SER A 144 13.01 -6.80 -7.29
C SER A 144 13.11 -5.26 -7.23
N LEU A 145 12.72 -4.65 -6.11
CA LEU A 145 12.84 -3.21 -5.93
C LEU A 145 14.30 -2.76 -5.93
N ARG A 146 15.19 -3.52 -5.26
CA ARG A 146 16.62 -3.25 -5.21
C ARG A 146 17.25 -3.18 -6.60
N ILE A 147 16.98 -4.16 -7.48
CA ILE A 147 17.56 -4.19 -8.85
C ILE A 147 17.01 -3.06 -9.74
N HIS A 148 15.86 -2.46 -9.39
CA HIS A 148 15.29 -1.32 -10.09
C HIS A 148 15.77 0.04 -9.55
N GLY A 149 16.75 0.05 -8.63
CA GLY A 149 17.44 1.27 -8.19
C GLY A 149 16.94 1.87 -6.88
N PHE A 150 16.07 1.18 -6.16
CA PHE A 150 15.71 1.60 -4.80
C PHE A 150 16.86 1.32 -3.83
N ARG A 151 17.24 2.34 -3.06
CA ARG A 151 18.36 2.31 -2.10
C ARG A 151 17.92 2.04 -0.68
N THR A 152 16.71 2.46 -0.34
CA THR A 152 16.07 2.18 0.94
C THR A 152 14.77 1.42 0.71
N ILE A 153 14.61 0.30 1.39
CA ILE A 153 13.37 -0.50 1.38
C ILE A 153 12.82 -0.50 2.80
N VAL A 154 11.55 -0.12 2.95
CA VAL A 154 10.89 0.02 4.25
C VAL A 154 9.74 -0.96 4.35
N PHE A 155 9.80 -1.89 5.28
CA PHE A 155 8.69 -2.74 5.65
C PHE A 155 7.81 -2.03 6.67
N LEU A 156 6.54 -1.79 6.35
CA LEU A 156 5.55 -1.27 7.30
C LEU A 156 4.50 -2.34 7.57
N GLY A 157 4.55 -2.92 8.76
CA GLY A 157 3.65 -3.98 9.19
C GLY A 157 2.53 -3.47 10.08
N ASP A 158 1.27 -3.66 9.65
CA ASP A 158 0.08 -3.14 10.34
C ASP A 158 -0.52 -4.13 11.35
N HIS A 159 -0.06 -5.38 11.39
CA HIS A 159 -0.51 -6.41 12.33
C HIS A 159 0.61 -6.84 13.28
N GLY A 160 0.26 -7.14 14.54
CA GLY A 160 1.23 -7.47 15.60
C GLY A 160 1.94 -8.81 15.43
N GLY A 161 1.28 -9.78 14.83
CA GLY A 161 1.72 -11.17 14.80
C GLY A 161 3.07 -11.43 14.13
N TYR A 162 3.41 -10.67 13.12
CA TYR A 162 4.63 -10.87 12.32
C TYR A 162 5.72 -9.79 12.54
N GLN A 163 5.58 -8.87 13.49
CA GLN A 163 6.56 -7.78 13.69
C GLN A 163 7.99 -8.30 13.90
N LYS A 164 8.15 -9.37 14.68
CA LYS A 164 9.46 -10.00 14.94
C LYS A 164 10.05 -10.62 13.67
N ASP A 165 9.22 -11.20 12.83
CA ASP A 165 9.65 -11.85 11.58
C ASP A 165 10.15 -10.80 10.59
N VAL A 166 9.41 -9.72 10.42
CA VAL A 166 9.78 -8.59 9.55
C VAL A 166 11.08 -7.93 10.02
N ALA A 167 11.25 -7.70 11.32
CA ALA A 167 12.49 -7.15 11.89
C ALA A 167 13.70 -8.09 11.65
N ARG A 168 13.52 -9.38 11.87
CA ARG A 168 14.54 -10.40 11.62
C ARG A 168 14.91 -10.47 10.13
N LEU A 169 13.92 -10.40 9.25
CA LEU A 169 14.14 -10.36 7.80
C LEU A 169 14.92 -9.12 7.38
N ALA A 170 14.52 -7.94 7.82
CA ALA A 170 15.23 -6.70 7.52
C ALA A 170 16.71 -6.76 7.94
N HIS A 171 17.00 -7.29 9.14
CA HIS A 171 18.37 -7.48 9.61
C HIS A 171 19.16 -8.46 8.71
N ARG A 172 18.54 -9.56 8.28
CA ARG A 172 19.17 -10.55 7.38
C ARG A 172 19.48 -9.96 6.00
N LEU A 173 18.55 -9.19 5.43
CA LEU A 173 18.74 -8.55 4.13
C LEU A 173 19.79 -7.43 4.17
N ASN A 174 19.88 -6.66 5.25
CA ASN A 174 20.92 -5.67 5.45
C ASN A 174 22.31 -6.30 5.42
N ARG A 175 22.52 -7.44 6.11
CA ARG A 175 23.81 -8.16 6.04
C ARG A 175 24.13 -8.66 4.63
N ARG A 176 23.12 -9.07 3.86
CA ARG A 176 23.28 -9.60 2.51
C ARG A 176 23.60 -8.51 1.48
N TRP A 177 23.04 -7.31 1.64
CA TRP A 177 23.08 -6.25 0.63
C TRP A 177 23.96 -5.06 0.99
N ALA A 178 24.58 -5.08 2.16
CA ALA A 178 25.52 -4.01 2.55
C ALA A 178 26.72 -3.94 1.58
N PRO A 179 27.21 -2.72 1.27
CA PRO A 179 26.70 -1.43 1.68
C PRO A 179 25.63 -0.82 0.73
N GLY A 180 25.16 -1.57 -0.27
CA GLY A 180 24.39 -1.02 -1.40
C GLY A 180 22.94 -0.61 -1.09
N THR A 181 22.13 -1.53 -0.55
CA THR A 181 20.71 -1.28 -0.25
C THR A 181 20.43 -1.47 1.22
N ARG A 182 19.74 -0.52 1.81
CA ARG A 182 19.31 -0.56 3.21
C ARG A 182 17.88 -1.06 3.32
N VAL A 183 17.62 -1.93 4.30
CA VAL A 183 16.26 -2.41 4.62
C VAL A 183 15.89 -1.97 6.02
N LEU A 184 14.77 -1.28 6.16
CA LEU A 184 14.24 -0.77 7.42
C LEU A 184 12.95 -1.50 7.78
N ALA A 185 12.77 -1.79 9.05
CA ALA A 185 11.51 -2.25 9.64
C ALA A 185 11.27 -1.40 10.91
N PRO A 186 10.81 -0.14 10.75
CA PRO A 186 10.68 0.76 11.89
C PRO A 186 9.57 0.30 12.82
N PRO A 187 9.88 -0.12 14.06
CA PRO A 187 8.86 -0.53 15.03
C PRO A 187 7.92 0.62 15.41
N GLU A 188 8.36 1.85 15.21
CA GLU A 188 7.62 3.07 15.51
C GLU A 188 6.25 3.13 14.79
N TYR A 189 6.12 2.51 13.60
CA TYR A 189 4.84 2.43 12.90
C TYR A 189 3.80 1.69 13.73
N PHE A 190 4.11 0.45 14.14
CA PHE A 190 3.19 -0.37 14.91
C PHE A 190 3.03 0.14 16.36
N GLN A 191 4.11 0.57 17.00
CA GLN A 191 4.06 1.14 18.34
C GLN A 191 3.20 2.40 18.40
N ALA A 192 3.29 3.28 17.40
CA ALA A 192 2.45 4.47 17.34
C ALA A 192 0.97 4.14 17.14
N SER A 193 0.66 3.11 16.35
CA SER A 193 -0.73 2.68 16.10
C SER A 193 -1.40 2.09 17.33
N PHE A 194 -0.62 1.55 18.25
CA PHE A 194 -1.11 0.85 19.44
C PHE A 194 -0.79 1.61 20.73
N GLU A 195 0.47 1.66 21.13
CA GLU A 195 0.89 2.28 22.40
C GLU A 195 0.74 3.80 22.35
N GLY A 196 1.22 4.44 21.29
CA GLY A 196 1.17 5.90 21.12
C GLY A 196 -0.26 6.41 21.07
N PHE A 197 -1.11 5.81 20.27
CA PHE A 197 -2.51 6.18 20.17
C PHE A 197 -3.28 5.88 21.46
N ALA A 198 -3.02 4.76 22.12
CA ALA A 198 -3.59 4.45 23.43
C ALA A 198 -3.23 5.51 24.48
N GLN A 199 -1.99 5.99 24.50
CA GLN A 199 -1.55 7.05 25.41
C GLN A 199 -2.33 8.35 25.16
N ILE A 200 -2.47 8.76 23.90
CA ILE A 200 -3.23 9.94 23.50
C ILE A 200 -4.70 9.86 23.98
N LEU A 201 -5.31 8.68 23.92
CA LEU A 201 -6.70 8.50 24.38
C LEU A 201 -6.81 8.45 25.90
N ARG A 202 -5.84 7.83 26.62
CA ARG A 202 -5.81 7.88 28.09
C ARG A 202 -5.73 9.31 28.63
N GLU A 203 -4.92 10.15 28.01
CA GLU A 203 -4.82 11.58 28.35
C GLU A 203 -6.12 12.36 28.14
N ARG A 204 -7.03 11.80 27.32
CA ARG A 204 -8.39 12.32 27.07
C ARG A 204 -9.48 11.64 27.93
N GLY A 205 -9.08 10.84 28.93
CA GLY A 205 -9.97 10.21 29.89
C GLY A 205 -10.63 8.90 29.42
N TYR A 206 -10.11 8.29 28.33
CA TYR A 206 -10.57 6.95 27.92
C TYR A 206 -9.91 5.89 28.81
N ARG A 207 -10.70 4.90 29.24
CA ARG A 207 -10.23 3.85 30.14
C ARG A 207 -9.51 2.73 29.37
N ALA A 208 -8.63 2.02 30.05
CA ALA A 208 -7.86 0.93 29.45
C ALA A 208 -8.74 -0.22 28.91
N ASP A 209 -9.86 -0.51 29.59
CA ASP A 209 -10.82 -1.53 29.18
C ASP A 209 -11.68 -1.17 27.95
N GLU A 210 -11.68 0.11 27.54
CA GLU A 210 -12.32 0.56 26.30
C GLU A 210 -11.38 0.47 25.09
N LEU A 211 -10.08 0.72 25.30
CA LEU A 211 -9.10 0.86 24.22
C LEU A 211 -8.97 -0.41 23.38
N GLY A 212 -8.79 -1.53 24.05
CA GLY A 212 -8.67 -2.84 23.42
C GLY A 212 -7.31 -3.15 22.80
N THR A 213 -7.09 -4.43 22.55
CA THR A 213 -5.89 -4.92 21.85
C THR A 213 -6.21 -5.42 20.44
N HIS A 214 -7.50 -5.62 20.13
CA HIS A 214 -7.98 -6.05 18.82
C HIS A 214 -9.48 -5.75 18.67
N ALA A 215 -9.85 -5.15 17.57
CA ALA A 215 -11.22 -4.75 17.22
C ALA A 215 -11.94 -3.88 18.29
N GLY A 216 -11.18 -3.27 19.21
CA GLY A 216 -11.70 -2.33 20.21
C GLY A 216 -11.73 -0.89 19.69
N LEU A 217 -11.73 0.06 20.64
CA LEU A 217 -11.81 1.50 20.33
C LEU A 217 -10.70 1.98 19.41
N LEU A 218 -9.45 1.50 19.62
CA LEU A 218 -8.30 1.91 18.82
C LEU A 218 -8.45 1.49 17.37
N ASP A 219 -8.61 0.18 17.13
CA ASP A 219 -8.74 -0.39 15.78
C ASP A 219 -9.92 0.22 15.00
N THR A 220 -11.07 0.33 15.67
CA THR A 220 -12.29 0.83 15.05
C THR A 220 -12.15 2.31 14.70
N SER A 221 -11.56 3.12 15.58
CA SER A 221 -11.35 4.54 15.32
C SER A 221 -10.35 4.78 14.17
N LEU A 222 -9.24 4.05 14.15
CA LEU A 222 -8.27 4.12 13.04
C LEU A 222 -8.92 3.71 11.70
N SER A 223 -9.71 2.63 11.71
CA SER A 223 -10.42 2.18 10.52
C SER A 223 -11.41 3.23 10.00
N LEU A 224 -12.21 3.83 10.89
CA LEU A 224 -13.13 4.92 10.54
C LEU A 224 -12.41 6.17 9.99
N ALA A 225 -11.21 6.48 10.48
CA ALA A 225 -10.44 7.63 10.03
C ALA A 225 -9.84 7.44 8.65
N VAL A 226 -9.48 6.20 8.31
CA VAL A 226 -8.91 5.84 7.00
C VAL A 226 -9.99 5.71 5.94
N ASP A 227 -11.02 4.93 6.23
CA ASP A 227 -12.19 4.75 5.37
C ASP A 227 -13.38 4.27 6.21
N PRO A 228 -14.46 5.08 6.32
CA PRO A 228 -15.66 4.68 7.05
C PRO A 228 -16.29 3.36 6.55
N ALA A 229 -16.10 3.00 5.29
CA ALA A 229 -16.61 1.74 4.73
C ALA A 229 -15.98 0.48 5.34
N LEU A 230 -14.86 0.61 6.05
CA LEU A 230 -14.22 -0.47 6.79
C LEU A 230 -15.00 -0.88 8.04
N VAL A 231 -15.95 -0.07 8.49
CA VAL A 231 -16.71 -0.31 9.71
C VAL A 231 -18.22 -0.32 9.42
N ARG A 232 -18.89 -1.34 9.88
CA ARG A 232 -20.36 -1.43 9.87
C ARG A 232 -20.89 -0.63 11.06
N ALA A 233 -21.04 0.68 10.89
CA ALA A 233 -21.38 1.62 11.96
C ALA A 233 -22.76 1.31 12.59
N ASP A 234 -23.68 0.77 11.82
CA ASP A 234 -24.99 0.29 12.29
C ASP A 234 -24.86 -0.86 13.32
N LEU A 235 -23.86 -1.70 13.20
CA LEU A 235 -23.61 -2.81 14.14
C LEU A 235 -23.01 -2.34 15.46
N LEU A 236 -22.33 -1.18 15.52
CA LEU A 236 -21.71 -0.69 16.76
C LEU A 236 -22.73 -0.48 17.88
N HIS A 237 -23.96 -0.14 17.55
CA HIS A 237 -25.03 0.11 18.51
C HIS A 237 -26.24 -0.80 18.33
N ALA A 238 -26.16 -1.80 17.46
CA ALA A 238 -27.25 -2.71 17.19
C ALA A 238 -27.54 -3.60 18.41
N LYS A 239 -28.84 -3.75 18.72
CA LYS A 239 -29.29 -4.61 19.80
C LYS A 239 -28.88 -6.07 19.52
N GLY A 240 -28.29 -6.73 20.52
CA GLY A 240 -27.87 -8.13 20.42
C GLY A 240 -26.47 -8.35 19.84
N VAL A 241 -25.80 -7.34 19.29
CA VAL A 241 -24.39 -7.47 18.87
C VAL A 241 -23.49 -7.45 20.10
N ARG A 242 -22.59 -8.42 20.18
CA ARG A 242 -21.66 -8.59 21.31
C ARG A 242 -20.24 -8.29 20.87
N PHE A 243 -19.52 -7.54 21.69
CA PHE A 243 -18.13 -7.15 21.51
C PHE A 243 -17.30 -7.81 22.63
N ASP A 244 -17.04 -9.09 22.50
CA ASP A 244 -16.29 -9.89 23.47
C ASP A 244 -15.36 -10.89 22.75
N THR A 245 -14.56 -11.60 23.52
CA THR A 245 -13.56 -12.54 22.97
C THR A 245 -14.18 -13.65 22.13
N ALA A 246 -15.39 -14.11 22.47
CA ALA A 246 -16.08 -15.13 21.67
C ALA A 246 -16.50 -14.61 20.29
N HIS A 247 -16.63 -13.31 20.14
CA HIS A 247 -16.98 -12.61 18.90
C HIS A 247 -15.77 -11.87 18.29
N GLY A 248 -14.54 -12.21 18.70
CA GLY A 248 -13.31 -11.71 18.08
C GLY A 248 -12.91 -10.28 18.49
N VAL A 249 -13.40 -9.78 19.62
CA VAL A 249 -12.96 -8.50 20.18
C VAL A 249 -12.15 -8.76 21.44
N TYR A 250 -10.92 -8.24 21.52
CA TYR A 250 -10.03 -8.52 22.63
C TYR A 250 -9.76 -7.30 23.49
N HIS A 251 -10.18 -7.35 24.74
CA HIS A 251 -9.91 -6.36 25.79
C HIS A 251 -10.31 -4.92 25.43
N GLY A 252 -11.47 -4.74 24.76
CA GLY A 252 -11.91 -3.41 24.34
C GLY A 252 -13.40 -3.32 24.01
N ASP A 253 -13.87 -2.09 23.82
CA ASP A 253 -15.24 -1.78 23.36
C ASP A 253 -15.21 -0.76 22.21
N PRO A 254 -15.66 -1.14 21.00
CA PRO A 254 -15.63 -0.24 19.84
C PRO A 254 -16.74 0.82 19.82
N ARG A 255 -17.73 0.76 20.72
CA ARG A 255 -18.96 1.57 20.60
C ARG A 255 -18.74 3.08 20.63
N ARG A 256 -17.68 3.54 21.28
CA ARG A 256 -17.30 4.98 21.32
C ARG A 256 -16.33 5.38 20.22
N ALA A 257 -16.03 4.50 19.26
CA ALA A 257 -15.11 4.80 18.19
C ALA A 257 -15.66 5.88 17.25
N THR A 258 -14.78 6.78 16.84
CA THR A 258 -15.09 7.82 15.86
C THR A 258 -13.93 8.07 14.93
N ALA A 259 -14.20 8.55 13.71
CA ALA A 259 -13.16 8.99 12.79
C ALA A 259 -12.32 10.15 13.37
N ALA A 260 -12.93 11.01 14.21
CA ALA A 260 -12.22 12.11 14.85
C ALA A 260 -11.14 11.62 15.82
N LEU A 261 -11.44 10.59 16.62
CA LEU A 261 -10.44 9.94 17.46
C LEU A 261 -9.36 9.26 16.61
N GLY A 262 -9.77 8.52 15.59
CA GLY A 262 -8.83 7.82 14.71
C GLY A 262 -7.83 8.74 14.01
N ARG A 263 -8.24 9.98 13.65
CA ARG A 263 -7.31 10.98 13.09
C ARG A 263 -6.13 11.28 14.02
N LEU A 264 -6.34 11.32 15.33
CA LEU A 264 -5.25 11.50 16.29
C LEU A 264 -4.21 10.37 16.21
N GLY A 265 -4.69 9.13 16.07
CA GLY A 265 -3.82 7.97 15.87
C GLY A 265 -3.10 8.01 14.52
N VAL A 266 -3.81 8.35 13.45
CA VAL A 266 -3.23 8.53 12.11
C VAL A 266 -2.08 9.54 12.13
N ASP A 267 -2.29 10.71 12.70
CA ASP A 267 -1.28 11.76 12.75
C ASP A 267 -0.05 11.31 13.57
N GLU A 268 -0.24 10.60 14.67
CA GLU A 268 0.84 10.04 15.48
C GLU A 268 1.64 8.98 14.70
N ILE A 269 0.97 8.07 14.00
CA ILE A 269 1.60 7.02 13.18
C ILE A 269 2.46 7.66 12.09
N VAL A 270 1.90 8.59 11.33
CA VAL A 270 2.62 9.26 10.23
C VAL A 270 3.83 10.01 10.77
N ARG A 271 3.64 10.85 11.78
CA ARG A 271 4.70 11.66 12.39
C ARG A 271 5.85 10.81 12.91
N LYS A 272 5.57 9.76 13.68
CA LYS A 272 6.58 8.87 14.28
C LYS A 272 7.32 8.06 13.24
N THR A 273 6.60 7.55 12.25
CA THR A 273 7.18 6.71 11.19
C THR A 273 8.09 7.52 10.28
N VAL A 274 7.65 8.71 9.84
CA VAL A 274 8.46 9.61 9.01
C VAL A 274 9.74 10.01 9.74
N ALA A 275 9.65 10.40 11.00
CA ALA A 275 10.82 10.74 11.82
C ALA A 275 11.79 9.56 11.94
N ALA A 276 11.26 8.35 12.16
CA ALA A 276 12.06 7.14 12.27
C ALA A 276 12.79 6.76 10.98
N ILE A 277 12.14 6.90 9.83
CA ILE A 277 12.74 6.63 8.52
C ILE A 277 13.83 7.66 8.23
N ARG A 278 13.54 8.95 8.33
CA ARG A 278 14.52 10.04 8.11
C ARG A 278 15.76 9.88 8.97
N ALA A 279 15.61 9.58 10.25
CA ALA A 279 16.74 9.38 11.17
C ALA A 279 17.63 8.18 10.80
N ARG A 280 17.06 7.15 10.14
CA ARG A 280 17.80 5.97 9.69
C ARG A 280 18.41 6.13 8.30
N GLU A 281 17.85 6.98 7.46
CA GLU A 281 18.42 7.30 6.14
C GLU A 281 19.68 8.19 6.24
N GLN A 282 19.78 8.99 7.30
CA GLN A 282 20.93 9.88 7.54
C GLN A 282 22.16 9.18 8.13
N ARG A 283 22.04 7.93 8.60
CA ARG A 283 23.12 7.13 9.18
C ARG A 283 23.78 6.24 8.11
#